data_94aac395c74b9f8da011cfcb9d50fe47
#
_entry.id   94aac395c74b9f8da011cfcb9d50fe47
#
_cell.length_a   1.000
_cell.length_b   1.000
_cell.length_c   1.000
_cell.angle_alpha   90.00
_cell.angle_beta   90.00
_cell.angle_gamma   90.00
#
_symmetry.space_group_name_H-M   'P 1'
#
loop_
_entity.id
_entity.type
_entity.pdbx_description
1 polymer ?
#
loop_
_entity_poly.entity_id
_entity_poly.type
_entity_poly.pdbx_seq_one_letter_code
_entity_poly.pdbx_strand_id
1 'polypeptide(L)'
;RRTFAIISHPDAGKTTLTEKLLLFSGAIQIAGSVKARKASRHATSDWMEIEKQRGISVASSVMQMLYRDHVINLLDTPGHKDFSEDTYRVLTAVDSALMVIDAANGVEAQTRRLIEVCRQRDTPIITFVNKMDREVRDPLDIMDEVERELGMPCCPMTWPVGQGKSFGGIINLRTKTMTVFESGSERRPQDFEAIPLSDEATLRARFGAEFDAALESMELAVGASPAWDHEAFLAGKLTPVFFGSGVNNFGVMEVLDALVDMAPPPGPRVSTLEVNKQPVVKTIQPEDEGFAGVVFKVQANMDANHRDRIAFVRVASGKYTPGMKLKVQRTSKELRPTSVVTFMSQRREAVEEAYAGDIIGFTTHGGVQLGDTITDGANLQFTGLPFFAPEMFMTVVLKNPLRTKQLQQGLAQLGEEGAIQVFKPDAGGNMLLGAV
;
A
#
# COMPACT_ATOMS: atom_id res chain seq x y z
N ARG A 1 -0.56 -15.56 2.99
CA ARG A 1 -0.92 -14.14 2.88
C ARG A 1 0.25 -13.35 2.33
N ARG A 2 -0.06 -12.26 1.63
CA ARG A 2 0.87 -11.20 1.25
C ARG A 2 0.20 -9.88 1.54
N THR A 3 0.87 -8.97 2.25
CA THR A 3 0.29 -7.69 2.62
C THR A 3 1.27 -6.59 2.26
N PHE A 4 0.88 -5.74 1.31
CA PHE A 4 1.75 -4.69 0.82
C PHE A 4 1.02 -3.36 0.66
N ALA A 5 1.78 -2.29 0.77
CA ALA A 5 1.33 -0.94 0.43
C ALA A 5 1.84 -0.54 -0.94
N ILE A 6 1.00 0.16 -1.70
CA ILE A 6 1.44 0.79 -2.94
C ILE A 6 1.77 2.25 -2.66
N ILE A 7 2.99 2.66 -2.99
CA ILE A 7 3.53 3.99 -2.69
C ILE A 7 4.03 4.67 -3.97
N SER A 8 3.82 5.97 -4.08
CA SER A 8 4.32 6.74 -5.22
C SER A 8 4.20 8.24 -4.98
N HIS A 9 4.85 9.03 -5.84
CA HIS A 9 4.46 10.42 -6.05
C HIS A 9 3.08 10.52 -6.70
N PRO A 10 2.31 11.63 -6.48
CA PRO A 10 1.09 11.92 -7.25
C PRO A 10 1.34 11.79 -8.76
N ASP A 11 0.35 11.30 -9.49
CA ASP A 11 0.38 11.09 -10.94
C ASP A 11 1.41 10.07 -11.49
N ALA A 12 2.19 9.38 -10.68
CA ALA A 12 3.07 8.28 -11.13
C ALA A 12 2.29 7.07 -11.71
N GLY A 13 0.97 7.02 -11.50
CA GLY A 13 0.09 5.98 -12.01
C GLY A 13 -0.29 4.91 -10.99
N LYS A 14 -0.16 5.23 -9.69
CA LYS A 14 -0.50 4.35 -8.59
C LYS A 14 -1.92 3.77 -8.69
N THR A 15 -2.94 4.64 -8.74
CA THR A 15 -4.35 4.23 -8.82
C THR A 15 -4.62 3.40 -10.08
N THR A 16 -4.00 3.74 -11.21
CA THR A 16 -4.09 2.93 -12.43
C THR A 16 -3.52 1.53 -12.22
N LEU A 17 -2.34 1.42 -11.60
CA LEU A 17 -1.72 0.12 -11.32
C LEU A 17 -2.55 -0.69 -10.33
N THR A 18 -3.07 -0.07 -9.27
CA THR A 18 -3.99 -0.69 -8.30
C THR A 18 -5.19 -1.34 -9.01
N GLU A 19 -5.87 -0.59 -9.89
CA GLU A 19 -7.00 -1.11 -10.66
C GLU A 19 -6.61 -2.28 -11.58
N LYS A 20 -5.41 -2.25 -12.15
CA LYS A 20 -4.92 -3.34 -13.01
C LYS A 20 -4.55 -4.59 -12.21
N LEU A 21 -3.95 -4.45 -11.04
CA LEU A 21 -3.68 -5.58 -10.13
C LEU A 21 -5.00 -6.26 -9.72
N LEU A 22 -6.03 -5.48 -9.38
CA LEU A 22 -7.37 -6.01 -9.08
C LEU A 22 -8.03 -6.68 -10.28
N LEU A 23 -7.86 -6.13 -11.48
CA LEU A 23 -8.40 -6.71 -12.70
C LEU A 23 -7.75 -8.06 -13.02
N PHE A 24 -6.41 -8.15 -12.92
CA PHE A 24 -5.66 -9.34 -13.29
C PHE A 24 -5.73 -10.45 -12.26
N SER A 25 -5.96 -10.10 -10.99
CA SER A 25 -6.32 -11.09 -9.97
C SER A 25 -7.76 -11.63 -10.13
N GLY A 26 -8.57 -11.02 -10.99
CA GLY A 26 -9.99 -11.38 -11.17
C GLY A 26 -10.91 -10.79 -10.11
N ALA A 27 -10.40 -9.94 -9.21
CA ALA A 27 -11.18 -9.31 -8.15
C ALA A 27 -12.21 -8.29 -8.69
N ILE A 28 -11.93 -7.68 -9.84
CA ILE A 28 -12.85 -6.83 -10.57
C ILE A 28 -12.93 -7.25 -12.05
N GLN A 29 -14.06 -7.01 -12.70
CA GLN A 29 -14.25 -7.39 -14.12
C GLN A 29 -13.78 -6.32 -15.10
N ILE A 30 -13.85 -5.04 -14.72
CA ILE A 30 -13.49 -3.90 -15.55
C ILE A 30 -12.78 -2.88 -14.65
N ALA A 31 -11.58 -2.46 -15.04
CA ALA A 31 -10.85 -1.41 -14.34
C ALA A 31 -11.54 -0.04 -14.48
N GLY A 32 -11.51 0.77 -13.42
CA GLY A 32 -11.95 2.15 -13.44
C GLY A 32 -10.90 3.10 -14.05
N SER A 33 -11.25 4.36 -14.26
CA SER A 33 -10.35 5.38 -14.80
C SER A 33 -10.27 6.60 -13.89
N VAL A 34 -9.04 7.11 -13.68
CA VAL A 34 -8.75 8.29 -12.86
C VAL A 34 -9.09 9.60 -13.59
N LYS A 35 -9.04 9.64 -14.93
CA LYS A 35 -9.33 10.85 -15.72
C LYS A 35 -10.83 11.09 -15.88
N ALA A 36 -11.47 11.53 -14.82
CA ALA A 36 -12.90 11.47 -14.59
C ALA A 36 -13.77 12.55 -15.28
N ARG A 37 -13.26 13.47 -16.11
CA ARG A 37 -14.18 14.44 -16.79
C ARG A 37 -15.07 13.84 -17.88
N LYS A 38 -14.79 12.60 -18.33
CA LYS A 38 -15.58 11.86 -19.33
C LYS A 38 -15.66 10.33 -19.10
N ALA A 39 -15.16 9.82 -17.98
CA ALA A 39 -15.20 8.40 -17.72
C ALA A 39 -16.55 7.97 -17.14
N SER A 40 -17.12 6.90 -17.68
CA SER A 40 -18.38 6.30 -17.20
C SER A 40 -18.22 5.58 -15.87
N ARG A 41 -16.99 5.35 -15.39
CA ARG A 41 -16.67 4.63 -14.16
C ARG A 41 -15.41 5.20 -13.49
N HIS A 42 -15.53 5.49 -12.19
CA HIS A 42 -14.38 5.90 -11.36
C HIS A 42 -13.55 4.70 -10.93
N ALA A 43 -12.30 4.97 -10.53
CA ALA A 43 -11.41 3.94 -9.99
C ALA A 43 -12.02 3.30 -8.73
N THR A 44 -11.77 2.00 -8.56
CA THR A 44 -12.29 1.23 -7.42
C THR A 44 -11.69 1.69 -6.10
N SER A 45 -10.43 2.15 -6.14
CA SER A 45 -9.72 2.70 -4.98
C SER A 45 -10.21 4.09 -4.54
N ASP A 46 -10.73 4.91 -5.48
CA ASP A 46 -11.18 6.29 -5.21
C ASP A 46 -12.71 6.31 -4.98
N TRP A 47 -13.12 5.90 -3.82
CA TRP A 47 -14.55 5.72 -3.50
C TRP A 47 -15.21 6.89 -2.79
N MET A 48 -14.42 7.77 -2.12
CA MET A 48 -14.96 8.93 -1.43
C MET A 48 -15.43 10.01 -2.42
N GLU A 49 -16.52 10.72 -2.08
CA GLU A 49 -17.07 11.79 -2.93
C GLU A 49 -16.04 12.90 -3.20
N ILE A 50 -15.20 13.21 -2.20
CA ILE A 50 -14.13 14.22 -2.32
C ILE A 50 -13.01 13.73 -3.26
N GLU A 51 -12.73 12.43 -3.30
CA GLU A 51 -11.75 11.83 -4.22
C GLU A 51 -12.25 11.89 -5.66
N LYS A 52 -13.52 11.56 -5.87
CA LYS A 52 -14.18 11.66 -7.17
C LYS A 52 -14.21 13.09 -7.70
N GLN A 53 -14.46 14.07 -6.83
CA GLN A 53 -14.50 15.48 -7.20
C GLN A 53 -13.11 16.06 -7.50
N ARG A 54 -12.09 15.67 -6.74
CA ARG A 54 -10.72 16.14 -6.90
C ARG A 54 -9.88 15.34 -7.89
N GLY A 55 -10.25 14.05 -8.13
CA GLY A 55 -9.49 13.13 -8.97
C GLY A 55 -8.15 12.70 -8.35
N ILE A 56 -8.06 12.73 -7.02
CA ILE A 56 -6.90 12.30 -6.23
C ILE A 56 -7.36 11.46 -5.05
N SER A 57 -6.58 10.45 -4.68
CA SER A 57 -6.81 9.65 -3.47
C SER A 57 -6.51 10.49 -2.22
N VAL A 58 -7.47 10.57 -1.31
CA VAL A 58 -7.41 11.37 -0.07
C VAL A 58 -7.15 10.50 1.15
N ALA A 59 -7.68 9.27 1.15
CA ALA A 59 -7.53 8.31 2.23
C ALA A 59 -6.98 6.98 1.71
N SER A 60 -6.25 6.27 2.58
CA SER A 60 -5.81 4.91 2.24
C SER A 60 -7.00 3.98 2.11
N SER A 61 -7.01 3.18 1.06
CA SER A 61 -8.00 2.12 0.82
C SER A 61 -7.38 0.76 1.09
N VAL A 62 -8.14 -0.15 1.64
CA VAL A 62 -7.75 -1.54 1.85
C VAL A 62 -8.53 -2.41 0.88
N MET A 63 -7.84 -3.29 0.16
CA MET A 63 -8.45 -4.20 -0.80
C MET A 63 -7.84 -5.58 -0.64
N GLN A 64 -8.69 -6.61 -0.72
CA GLN A 64 -8.27 -8.00 -0.67
C GLN A 64 -8.57 -8.69 -2.00
N MET A 65 -7.68 -9.55 -2.44
CA MET A 65 -7.82 -10.32 -3.66
C MET A 65 -7.18 -11.71 -3.52
N LEU A 66 -7.64 -12.66 -4.32
CA LEU A 66 -7.05 -13.98 -4.43
C LEU A 66 -6.27 -14.07 -5.74
N TYR A 67 -5.04 -14.56 -5.67
CA TYR A 67 -4.20 -14.80 -6.83
C TYR A 67 -3.23 -15.94 -6.58
N ARG A 68 -3.19 -16.96 -7.48
CA ARG A 68 -2.30 -18.12 -7.37
C ARG A 68 -2.28 -18.73 -5.95
N ASP A 69 -3.47 -19.04 -5.41
CA ASP A 69 -3.68 -19.59 -4.07
C ASP A 69 -3.17 -18.72 -2.90
N HIS A 70 -2.88 -17.45 -3.16
CA HIS A 70 -2.50 -16.47 -2.15
C HIS A 70 -3.63 -15.48 -1.90
N VAL A 71 -3.83 -15.16 -0.63
CA VAL A 71 -4.62 -14.00 -0.21
C VAL A 71 -3.69 -12.80 -0.19
N ILE A 72 -4.00 -11.81 -1.00
CA ILE A 72 -3.23 -10.58 -1.13
C ILE A 72 -4.04 -9.44 -0.53
N ASN A 73 -3.47 -8.74 0.45
CA ASN A 73 -4.01 -7.53 1.03
C ASN A 73 -3.23 -6.35 0.46
N LEU A 74 -3.89 -5.55 -0.35
CA LEU A 74 -3.35 -4.34 -0.95
C LEU A 74 -3.85 -3.12 -0.18
N LEU A 75 -2.93 -2.28 0.27
CA LEU A 75 -3.23 -1.00 0.90
C LEU A 75 -2.82 0.11 -0.07
N ASP A 76 -3.80 0.73 -0.71
CA ASP A 76 -3.58 1.87 -1.59
C ASP A 76 -3.43 3.13 -0.74
N THR A 77 -2.29 3.81 -0.83
CA THR A 77 -1.98 4.98 -0.01
C THR A 77 -2.22 6.27 -0.79
N PRO A 78 -2.64 7.38 -0.14
CA PRO A 78 -2.70 8.66 -0.81
C PRO A 78 -1.30 9.10 -1.27
N GLY A 79 -1.19 9.55 -2.52
CA GLY A 79 0.08 10.03 -3.07
C GLY A 79 0.41 11.47 -2.68
N HIS A 80 -0.57 12.25 -2.19
CA HIS A 80 -0.40 13.67 -1.90
C HIS A 80 0.24 13.90 -0.53
N LYS A 81 1.16 14.88 -0.44
CA LYS A 81 1.89 15.21 0.80
C LYS A 81 1.00 15.55 2.00
N ASP A 82 -0.19 16.09 1.75
CA ASP A 82 -1.13 16.51 2.81
C ASP A 82 -1.73 15.32 3.57
N PHE A 83 -1.51 14.08 3.09
CA PHE A 83 -2.01 12.84 3.68
C PHE A 83 -0.88 11.89 4.11
N SER A 84 0.32 12.43 4.34
CA SER A 84 1.52 11.63 4.63
C SER A 84 1.41 10.81 5.92
N GLU A 85 0.73 11.33 6.96
CA GLU A 85 0.54 10.59 8.22
C GLU A 85 -0.22 9.28 8.04
N ASP A 86 -1.33 9.30 7.29
CA ASP A 86 -2.10 8.09 7.00
C ASP A 86 -1.23 7.07 6.27
N THR A 87 -0.42 7.52 5.30
CA THR A 87 0.53 6.67 4.59
C THR A 87 1.58 6.06 5.51
N TYR A 88 2.15 6.83 6.44
CA TYR A 88 3.14 6.30 7.39
C TYR A 88 2.55 5.25 8.33
N ARG A 89 1.31 5.46 8.79
CA ARG A 89 0.58 4.48 9.61
C ARG A 89 0.28 3.20 8.83
N VAL A 90 -0.13 3.33 7.58
CA VAL A 90 -0.37 2.19 6.68
C VAL A 90 0.91 1.38 6.46
N LEU A 91 2.06 2.04 6.25
CA LEU A 91 3.35 1.35 6.10
C LEU A 91 3.75 0.54 7.34
N THR A 92 3.19 0.83 8.52
CA THR A 92 3.40 -0.02 9.69
C THR A 92 2.57 -1.29 9.70
N ALA A 93 1.51 -1.33 8.90
CA ALA A 93 0.60 -2.47 8.83
C ALA A 93 0.93 -3.47 7.73
N VAL A 94 1.94 -3.19 6.90
CA VAL A 94 2.33 -4.05 5.76
C VAL A 94 3.65 -4.76 6.00
N ASP A 95 3.93 -5.75 5.16
CA ASP A 95 5.16 -6.55 5.20
C ASP A 95 6.10 -6.21 4.04
N SER A 96 5.61 -5.52 3.00
CA SER A 96 6.39 -5.03 1.87
C SER A 96 5.75 -3.79 1.24
N ALA A 97 6.45 -3.13 0.35
CA ALA A 97 5.93 -1.99 -0.41
C ALA A 97 6.15 -2.21 -1.92
N LEU A 98 5.20 -1.76 -2.72
CA LEU A 98 5.32 -1.61 -4.17
C LEU A 98 5.49 -0.12 -4.48
N MET A 99 6.69 0.26 -4.89
CA MET A 99 7.00 1.63 -5.27
C MET A 99 6.78 1.84 -6.76
N VAL A 100 5.95 2.83 -7.10
CA VAL A 100 5.67 3.20 -8.49
C VAL A 100 6.37 4.50 -8.84
N ILE A 101 7.20 4.46 -9.86
CA ILE A 101 8.00 5.58 -10.37
C ILE A 101 7.51 5.96 -11.77
N ASP A 102 7.36 7.24 -12.03
CA ASP A 102 7.15 7.77 -13.38
C ASP A 102 8.48 7.77 -14.13
N ALA A 103 8.57 7.03 -15.23
CA ALA A 103 9.82 6.89 -16.00
C ALA A 103 10.34 8.21 -16.58
N ALA A 104 9.49 9.22 -16.77
CA ALA A 104 9.89 10.54 -17.23
C ALA A 104 10.47 11.40 -16.10
N ASN A 105 9.89 11.31 -14.89
CA ASN A 105 10.21 12.19 -13.76
C ASN A 105 11.25 11.57 -12.80
N GLY A 106 11.35 10.24 -12.73
CA GLY A 106 12.23 9.55 -11.79
C GLY A 106 11.71 9.57 -10.35
N VAL A 107 12.60 9.63 -9.37
CA VAL A 107 12.28 9.61 -7.94
C VAL A 107 11.96 11.02 -7.45
N GLU A 108 10.70 11.30 -7.21
CA GLU A 108 10.21 12.62 -6.79
C GLU A 108 10.16 12.77 -5.26
N ALA A 109 9.99 14.01 -4.78
CA ALA A 109 10.13 14.37 -3.36
C ALA A 109 9.26 13.56 -2.39
N GLN A 110 8.02 13.24 -2.77
CA GLN A 110 7.14 12.45 -1.91
C GLN A 110 7.61 10.99 -1.83
N THR A 111 8.07 10.43 -2.94
CA THR A 111 8.63 9.08 -2.99
C THR A 111 9.85 8.97 -2.06
N ARG A 112 10.75 9.96 -2.03
CA ARG A 112 11.91 9.99 -1.11
C ARG A 112 11.50 9.89 0.35
N ARG A 113 10.47 10.64 0.77
CA ARG A 113 9.96 10.58 2.16
C ARG A 113 9.42 9.19 2.52
N LEU A 114 8.71 8.56 1.60
CA LEU A 114 8.14 7.22 1.82
C LEU A 114 9.22 6.14 1.84
N ILE A 115 10.26 6.28 1.02
CA ILE A 115 11.46 5.43 1.04
C ILE A 115 12.12 5.48 2.42
N GLU A 116 12.29 6.68 2.99
CA GLU A 116 12.92 6.83 4.30
C GLU A 116 12.16 6.07 5.38
N VAL A 117 10.82 6.12 5.35
CA VAL A 117 9.98 5.34 6.29
C VAL A 117 10.15 3.84 6.09
N CYS A 118 10.21 3.37 4.84
CA CYS A 118 10.45 1.96 4.55
C CYS A 118 11.83 1.51 5.05
N ARG A 119 12.88 2.34 4.84
CA ARG A 119 14.25 2.06 5.31
C ARG A 119 14.36 1.95 6.82
N GLN A 120 13.73 2.85 7.56
CA GLN A 120 13.73 2.83 9.03
C GLN A 120 13.11 1.55 9.60
N ARG A 121 12.40 0.79 8.79
CA ARG A 121 11.67 -0.42 9.17
C ARG A 121 12.18 -1.67 8.46
N ASP A 122 13.23 -1.55 7.68
CA ASP A 122 13.75 -2.64 6.81
C ASP A 122 12.63 -3.27 5.94
N THR A 123 11.66 -2.45 5.52
CA THR A 123 10.53 -2.91 4.70
C THR A 123 11.01 -3.21 3.28
N PRO A 124 10.87 -4.44 2.77
CA PRO A 124 11.25 -4.78 1.40
C PRO A 124 10.46 -3.97 0.38
N ILE A 125 11.14 -3.44 -0.64
CA ILE A 125 10.54 -2.60 -1.68
C ILE A 125 10.69 -3.30 -3.04
N ILE A 126 9.57 -3.50 -3.75
CA ILE A 126 9.53 -3.84 -5.16
C ILE A 126 9.35 -2.53 -5.94
N THR A 127 10.17 -2.28 -6.95
CA THR A 127 10.12 -1.05 -7.74
C THR A 127 9.51 -1.31 -9.12
N PHE A 128 8.49 -0.52 -9.47
CA PHE A 128 7.86 -0.53 -10.79
C PHE A 128 8.05 0.82 -11.49
N VAL A 129 8.83 0.84 -12.57
CA VAL A 129 9.05 1.99 -13.44
C VAL A 129 7.96 2.01 -14.49
N ASN A 130 7.03 2.95 -14.34
CA ASN A 130 5.77 3.03 -15.09
C ASN A 130 5.84 4.05 -16.24
N LYS A 131 4.95 3.91 -17.20
CA LYS A 131 4.72 4.83 -18.33
C LYS A 131 5.79 4.75 -19.43
N MET A 132 6.37 3.57 -19.65
CA MET A 132 7.33 3.34 -20.73
C MET A 132 6.76 3.59 -22.14
N ASP A 133 5.45 3.67 -22.29
CA ASP A 133 4.74 4.07 -23.51
C ASP A 133 4.84 5.55 -23.87
N ARG A 134 5.59 6.32 -23.07
CA ARG A 134 5.86 7.76 -23.30
C ARG A 134 7.34 8.00 -23.54
N GLU A 135 7.69 9.20 -23.99
CA GLU A 135 9.08 9.65 -23.96
C GLU A 135 9.54 9.74 -22.51
N VAL A 136 10.56 8.98 -22.18
CA VAL A 136 11.06 8.78 -20.83
C VAL A 136 12.58 8.94 -20.79
N ARG A 137 13.13 8.94 -19.59
CA ARG A 137 14.58 8.97 -19.37
C ARG A 137 15.20 7.60 -19.70
N ASP A 138 16.52 7.59 -19.87
CA ASP A 138 17.25 6.34 -20.05
C ASP A 138 17.02 5.39 -18.87
N PRO A 139 16.71 4.11 -19.10
CA PRO A 139 16.50 3.13 -18.03
C PRO A 139 17.69 2.97 -17.07
N LEU A 140 18.94 3.11 -17.56
CA LEU A 140 20.15 3.09 -16.72
C LEU A 140 20.17 4.29 -15.78
N ASP A 141 19.89 5.49 -16.29
CA ASP A 141 19.82 6.72 -15.46
C ASP A 141 18.75 6.62 -14.39
N ILE A 142 17.60 5.99 -14.70
CA ILE A 142 16.53 5.77 -13.73
C ILE A 142 16.99 4.80 -12.65
N MET A 143 17.66 3.70 -13.02
CA MET A 143 18.19 2.73 -12.05
C MET A 143 19.23 3.37 -11.13
N ASP A 144 20.17 4.13 -11.67
CA ASP A 144 21.17 4.86 -10.88
C ASP A 144 20.53 5.85 -9.90
N GLU A 145 19.49 6.56 -10.34
CA GLU A 145 18.75 7.46 -9.45
C GLU A 145 18.05 6.68 -8.34
N VAL A 146 17.37 5.58 -8.67
CA VAL A 146 16.68 4.72 -7.69
C VAL A 146 17.68 4.19 -6.66
N GLU A 147 18.84 3.69 -7.10
CA GLU A 147 19.90 3.22 -6.19
C GLU A 147 20.39 4.29 -5.24
N ARG A 148 20.65 5.47 -5.77
CA ARG A 148 21.11 6.61 -4.97
C ARG A 148 20.08 7.05 -3.96
N GLU A 149 18.81 7.15 -4.36
CA GLU A 149 17.74 7.65 -3.50
C GLU A 149 17.29 6.59 -2.47
N LEU A 150 17.25 5.32 -2.86
CA LEU A 150 16.99 4.22 -1.92
C LEU A 150 18.17 3.95 -0.99
N GLY A 151 19.40 4.24 -1.43
CA GLY A 151 20.63 3.85 -0.73
C GLY A 151 20.82 2.34 -0.67
N MET A 152 20.27 1.62 -1.66
CA MET A 152 20.41 0.17 -1.84
C MET A 152 20.47 -0.18 -3.32
N PRO A 153 21.19 -1.26 -3.71
CA PRO A 153 21.32 -1.67 -5.10
C PRO A 153 19.99 -2.12 -5.70
N CYS A 154 19.85 -1.89 -7.00
CA CYS A 154 18.76 -2.36 -7.84
C CYS A 154 19.12 -3.66 -8.55
N CYS A 155 18.15 -4.58 -8.67
CA CYS A 155 18.29 -5.78 -9.49
C CYS A 155 17.23 -5.72 -10.61
N PRO A 156 17.64 -5.56 -11.89
CA PRO A 156 16.67 -5.53 -12.97
C PRO A 156 16.05 -6.91 -13.17
N MET A 157 14.73 -6.96 -13.15
CA MET A 157 13.93 -8.18 -13.38
C MET A 157 13.33 -8.19 -14.77
N THR A 158 12.98 -7.01 -15.28
CA THR A 158 12.57 -6.80 -16.68
C THR A 158 13.38 -5.65 -17.27
N TRP A 159 13.50 -5.63 -18.61
CA TRP A 159 14.21 -4.57 -19.31
C TRP A 159 13.40 -4.07 -20.52
N PRO A 160 13.25 -2.76 -20.72
CA PRO A 160 12.43 -2.22 -21.81
C PRO A 160 13.17 -2.30 -23.15
N VAL A 161 12.43 -2.55 -24.22
CA VAL A 161 12.90 -2.46 -25.61
C VAL A 161 12.26 -1.23 -26.25
N GLY A 162 13.06 -0.19 -26.45
CA GLY A 162 12.58 1.10 -26.90
C GLY A 162 11.78 1.87 -25.85
N GLN A 163 11.28 3.04 -26.23
CA GLN A 163 10.48 3.91 -25.38
C GLN A 163 9.53 4.78 -26.23
N GLY A 164 8.47 5.30 -25.61
CA GLY A 164 7.51 6.16 -26.28
C GLY A 164 6.88 5.49 -27.50
N LYS A 165 7.05 6.09 -28.66
CA LYS A 165 6.50 5.54 -29.93
C LYS A 165 7.24 4.29 -30.40
N SER A 166 8.51 4.12 -30.04
CA SER A 166 9.31 2.95 -30.37
C SER A 166 9.27 1.86 -29.29
N PHE A 167 8.45 2.03 -28.25
CA PHE A 167 8.32 1.03 -27.19
C PHE A 167 7.79 -0.28 -27.75
N GLY A 168 8.67 -1.25 -27.92
CA GLY A 168 8.40 -2.55 -28.54
C GLY A 168 8.03 -3.65 -27.54
N GLY A 169 8.40 -3.49 -26.27
CA GLY A 169 8.11 -4.50 -25.26
C GLY A 169 9.03 -4.47 -24.05
N ILE A 170 8.96 -5.54 -23.25
CA ILE A 170 9.88 -5.81 -22.16
C ILE A 170 10.52 -7.19 -22.28
N ILE A 171 11.79 -7.25 -21.97
CA ILE A 171 12.54 -8.49 -21.79
C ILE A 171 12.41 -8.90 -20.32
N ASN A 172 11.88 -10.10 -20.06
CA ASN A 172 11.88 -10.70 -18.74
C ASN A 172 13.20 -11.48 -18.55
N LEU A 173 14.04 -11.00 -17.62
CA LEU A 173 15.37 -11.56 -17.41
C LEU A 173 15.34 -12.96 -16.76
N ARG A 174 14.27 -13.30 -16.07
CA ARG A 174 14.10 -14.59 -15.42
C ARG A 174 13.69 -15.68 -16.40
N THR A 175 12.67 -15.39 -17.24
CA THR A 175 12.14 -16.35 -18.22
C THR A 175 12.91 -16.33 -19.54
N LYS A 176 13.76 -15.32 -19.79
CA LYS A 176 14.50 -15.12 -21.04
C LYS A 176 13.55 -15.01 -22.23
N THR A 177 12.47 -14.27 -22.07
CA THR A 177 11.47 -13.99 -23.10
C THR A 177 11.24 -12.50 -23.23
N MET A 178 10.95 -12.03 -24.44
CA MET A 178 10.45 -10.69 -24.70
C MET A 178 8.94 -10.74 -24.85
N THR A 179 8.22 -10.02 -23.99
CA THR A 179 6.79 -9.77 -24.17
C THR A 179 6.61 -8.58 -25.08
N VAL A 180 5.90 -8.78 -26.19
CA VAL A 180 5.71 -7.76 -27.23
C VAL A 180 4.65 -6.76 -26.78
N PHE A 181 4.98 -5.47 -26.86
CA PHE A 181 4.05 -4.41 -26.52
C PHE A 181 3.04 -4.19 -27.64
N GLU A 182 1.80 -4.12 -27.24
CA GLU A 182 0.72 -3.67 -28.09
C GLU A 182 -0.15 -2.69 -27.30
N SER A 183 -0.40 -1.51 -27.87
CA SER A 183 -1.19 -0.48 -27.18
C SER A 183 -2.66 -0.92 -27.06
N GLY A 184 -3.27 -0.67 -25.88
CA GLY A 184 -4.68 -0.92 -25.61
C GLY A 184 -4.94 -1.26 -24.15
N SER A 185 -5.92 -0.58 -23.55
CA SER A 185 -6.27 -0.77 -22.13
C SER A 185 -7.18 -1.97 -21.86
N GLU A 186 -7.68 -2.64 -22.90
CA GLU A 186 -8.64 -3.75 -22.79
C GLU A 186 -7.99 -5.13 -22.93
N ARG A 187 -6.71 -5.19 -23.32
CA ARG A 187 -5.99 -6.45 -23.48
C ARG A 187 -5.71 -7.11 -22.13
N ARG A 188 -5.82 -8.42 -22.12
CA ARG A 188 -5.45 -9.24 -20.98
C ARG A 188 -4.01 -9.73 -21.11
N PRO A 189 -3.29 -10.06 -20.02
CA PRO A 189 -1.90 -10.51 -20.08
C PRO A 189 -1.66 -11.71 -21.00
N GLN A 190 -2.60 -12.65 -21.04
CA GLN A 190 -2.52 -13.83 -21.93
C GLN A 190 -2.63 -13.50 -23.42
N ASP A 191 -3.05 -12.29 -23.77
CA ASP A 191 -3.20 -11.84 -25.15
C ASP A 191 -1.90 -11.27 -25.72
N PHE A 192 -0.87 -11.07 -24.87
CA PHE A 192 0.43 -10.59 -25.30
C PHE A 192 1.30 -11.72 -25.85
N GLU A 193 1.89 -11.46 -27.01
CA GLU A 193 2.86 -12.36 -27.61
C GLU A 193 4.17 -12.36 -26.79
N ALA A 194 4.71 -13.55 -26.52
CA ALA A 194 6.00 -13.72 -25.88
C ALA A 194 6.96 -14.46 -26.83
N ILE A 195 8.09 -13.83 -27.14
CA ILE A 195 9.11 -14.38 -28.04
C ILE A 195 10.35 -14.75 -27.20
N PRO A 196 10.87 -15.99 -27.29
CA PRO A 196 12.08 -16.37 -26.60
C PRO A 196 13.28 -15.50 -27.06
N LEU A 197 14.14 -15.09 -26.14
CA LEU A 197 15.36 -14.35 -26.51
C LEU A 197 16.32 -15.15 -27.39
N SER A 198 16.23 -16.47 -27.39
CA SER A 198 16.99 -17.32 -28.31
C SER A 198 16.58 -17.17 -29.78
N ASP A 199 15.39 -16.62 -30.07
CA ASP A 199 14.94 -16.30 -31.43
C ASP A 199 15.32 -14.85 -31.80
N GLU A 200 16.61 -14.56 -31.74
CA GLU A 200 17.14 -13.22 -32.05
C GLU A 200 16.82 -12.79 -33.50
N ALA A 201 16.72 -13.73 -34.42
CA ALA A 201 16.42 -13.42 -35.81
C ALA A 201 15.04 -12.77 -35.96
N THR A 202 14.03 -13.32 -35.31
CA THR A 202 12.67 -12.76 -35.28
C THR A 202 12.66 -11.43 -34.56
N LEU A 203 13.34 -11.32 -33.40
CA LEU A 203 13.39 -10.09 -32.60
C LEU A 203 14.10 -8.95 -33.36
N ARG A 204 15.25 -9.21 -34.00
CA ARG A 204 15.96 -8.21 -34.83
C ARG A 204 15.17 -7.82 -36.08
N ALA A 205 14.51 -8.78 -36.72
CA ALA A 205 13.69 -8.47 -37.89
C ALA A 205 12.50 -7.55 -37.54
N ARG A 206 11.97 -7.66 -36.33
CA ARG A 206 10.77 -6.92 -35.89
C ARG A 206 11.10 -5.59 -35.23
N PHE A 207 12.15 -5.53 -34.40
CA PHE A 207 12.47 -4.37 -33.57
C PHE A 207 13.79 -3.68 -33.96
N GLY A 208 14.63 -4.30 -34.78
CA GLY A 208 15.83 -3.71 -35.37
C GLY A 208 16.79 -3.11 -34.32
N ALA A 209 17.20 -1.86 -34.57
CA ALA A 209 18.15 -1.16 -33.72
C ALA A 209 17.67 -0.96 -32.27
N GLU A 210 16.37 -0.89 -32.02
CA GLU A 210 15.81 -0.75 -30.67
C GLU A 210 16.07 -2.02 -29.82
N PHE A 211 16.01 -3.19 -30.46
CA PHE A 211 16.32 -4.44 -29.77
C PHE A 211 17.83 -4.57 -29.47
N ASP A 212 18.70 -4.22 -30.44
CA ASP A 212 20.14 -4.28 -30.24
C ASP A 212 20.60 -3.29 -29.14
N ALA A 213 20.06 -2.07 -29.14
CA ALA A 213 20.32 -1.09 -28.09
C ALA A 213 19.80 -1.54 -26.70
N ALA A 214 18.64 -2.20 -26.68
CA ALA A 214 18.10 -2.75 -25.44
C ALA A 214 18.96 -3.90 -24.90
N LEU A 215 19.50 -4.77 -25.75
CA LEU A 215 20.41 -5.84 -25.33
C LEU A 215 21.70 -5.26 -24.72
N GLU A 216 22.32 -4.28 -25.40
CA GLU A 216 23.55 -3.64 -24.92
C GLU A 216 23.33 -2.97 -23.55
N SER A 217 22.30 -2.15 -23.42
CA SER A 217 21.97 -1.47 -22.16
C SER A 217 21.57 -2.46 -21.05
N MET A 218 20.85 -3.54 -21.39
CA MET A 218 20.51 -4.62 -20.47
C MET A 218 21.76 -5.35 -19.94
N GLU A 219 22.70 -5.67 -20.82
CA GLU A 219 23.96 -6.33 -20.43
C GLU A 219 24.78 -5.43 -19.50
N LEU A 220 24.84 -4.13 -19.77
CA LEU A 220 25.46 -3.15 -18.88
C LEU A 220 24.75 -3.10 -17.50
N ALA A 221 23.41 -3.02 -17.49
CA ALA A 221 22.65 -3.01 -16.26
C ALA A 221 22.88 -4.28 -15.43
N VAL A 222 22.78 -5.45 -16.06
CA VAL A 222 23.00 -6.75 -15.38
C VAL A 222 24.45 -6.89 -14.91
N GLY A 223 25.42 -6.40 -15.68
CA GLY A 223 26.84 -6.44 -15.30
C GLY A 223 27.19 -5.52 -14.14
N ALA A 224 26.49 -4.38 -13.99
CA ALA A 224 26.68 -3.42 -12.92
C ALA A 224 25.88 -3.76 -11.65
N SER A 225 24.76 -4.47 -11.80
CA SER A 225 23.86 -4.81 -10.69
C SER A 225 24.24 -6.12 -10.00
N PRO A 226 23.95 -6.27 -8.70
CA PRO A 226 24.08 -7.58 -8.04
C PRO A 226 23.08 -8.58 -8.63
N ALA A 227 23.44 -9.85 -8.57
CA ALA A 227 22.49 -10.93 -8.84
C ALA A 227 21.31 -10.88 -7.88
N TRP A 228 20.16 -11.42 -8.31
CA TRP A 228 19.00 -11.52 -7.45
C TRP A 228 19.32 -12.34 -6.18
N ASP A 229 19.12 -11.71 -5.05
CA ASP A 229 19.26 -12.30 -3.72
C ASP A 229 17.99 -12.05 -2.91
N HIS A 230 17.24 -13.13 -2.66
CA HIS A 230 15.96 -13.06 -1.94
C HIS A 230 16.14 -12.64 -0.47
N GLU A 231 17.21 -13.10 0.19
CA GLU A 231 17.46 -12.74 1.59
C GLU A 231 17.85 -11.26 1.73
N ALA A 232 18.66 -10.75 0.81
CA ALA A 232 19.00 -9.33 0.74
C ALA A 232 17.75 -8.49 0.48
N PHE A 233 16.84 -8.94 -0.39
CA PHE A 233 15.56 -8.27 -0.63
C PHE A 233 14.69 -8.26 0.64
N LEU A 234 14.51 -9.41 1.30
CA LEU A 234 13.72 -9.50 2.55
C LEU A 234 14.30 -8.64 3.68
N ALA A 235 15.61 -8.45 3.70
CA ALA A 235 16.30 -7.56 4.64
C ALA A 235 16.25 -6.08 4.27
N GLY A 236 15.53 -5.69 3.20
CA GLY A 236 15.44 -4.31 2.71
C GLY A 236 16.77 -3.76 2.16
N LYS A 237 17.65 -4.64 1.65
CA LYS A 237 18.99 -4.29 1.14
C LYS A 237 19.14 -4.41 -0.38
N LEU A 238 18.10 -4.81 -1.06
CA LEU A 238 18.04 -4.98 -2.51
C LEU A 238 16.61 -4.70 -2.99
N THR A 239 16.45 -4.00 -4.11
CA THR A 239 15.14 -3.83 -4.75
C THR A 239 15.12 -4.46 -6.15
N PRO A 240 14.14 -5.36 -6.45
CA PRO A 240 13.89 -5.81 -7.81
C PRO A 240 13.18 -4.69 -8.58
N VAL A 241 13.62 -4.44 -9.82
CA VAL A 241 13.11 -3.37 -10.68
C VAL A 241 12.39 -3.97 -11.89
N PHE A 242 11.15 -3.53 -12.07
CA PHE A 242 10.28 -3.89 -13.19
C PHE A 242 9.93 -2.66 -14.02
N PHE A 243 9.90 -2.80 -15.33
CA PHE A 243 9.50 -1.75 -16.27
C PHE A 243 8.16 -2.09 -16.91
N GLY A 244 7.34 -1.07 -17.21
CA GLY A 244 6.06 -1.31 -17.88
C GLY A 244 5.20 -0.07 -18.13
N SER A 245 3.95 -0.33 -18.50
CA SER A 245 2.92 0.68 -18.73
C SER A 245 1.59 0.22 -18.13
N GLY A 246 1.27 0.71 -16.95
CA GLY A 246 0.05 0.33 -16.24
C GLY A 246 -1.22 0.66 -17.02
N VAL A 247 -1.25 1.76 -17.76
CA VAL A 247 -2.42 2.14 -18.57
C VAL A 247 -2.70 1.15 -19.70
N ASN A 248 -1.64 0.55 -20.24
CA ASN A 248 -1.70 -0.43 -21.31
C ASN A 248 -1.68 -1.89 -20.82
N ASN A 249 -1.82 -2.12 -19.51
CA ASN A 249 -1.78 -3.44 -18.89
C ASN A 249 -0.43 -4.17 -19.01
N PHE A 250 0.64 -3.48 -19.30
CA PHE A 250 1.92 -4.04 -19.68
C PHE A 250 2.93 -4.03 -18.52
N GLY A 251 3.58 -5.16 -18.28
CA GLY A 251 4.48 -5.34 -17.13
C GLY A 251 3.77 -5.54 -15.78
N VAL A 252 2.45 -5.54 -15.76
CA VAL A 252 1.65 -5.62 -14.52
C VAL A 252 1.62 -7.04 -13.97
N MET A 253 1.62 -8.05 -14.87
CA MET A 253 1.65 -9.46 -14.45
C MET A 253 2.96 -9.83 -13.78
N GLU A 254 4.07 -9.34 -14.32
CA GLU A 254 5.40 -9.55 -13.74
C GLU A 254 5.48 -9.02 -12.32
N VAL A 255 4.86 -7.87 -12.06
CA VAL A 255 4.76 -7.30 -10.72
C VAL A 255 3.81 -8.11 -9.83
N LEU A 256 2.66 -8.55 -10.34
CA LEU A 256 1.71 -9.36 -9.57
C LEU A 256 2.32 -10.72 -9.19
N ASP A 257 3.04 -11.35 -10.11
CA ASP A 257 3.80 -12.57 -9.85
C ASP A 257 4.92 -12.32 -8.81
N ALA A 258 5.65 -11.21 -8.92
CA ALA A 258 6.67 -10.84 -7.95
C ALA A 258 6.11 -10.64 -6.54
N LEU A 259 4.94 -10.04 -6.41
CA LEU A 259 4.25 -9.87 -5.12
C LEU A 259 3.90 -11.21 -4.45
N VAL A 260 3.64 -12.24 -5.23
CA VAL A 260 3.41 -13.60 -4.71
C VAL A 260 4.72 -14.34 -4.44
N ASP A 261 5.64 -14.32 -5.40
CA ASP A 261 6.83 -15.15 -5.39
C ASP A 261 7.96 -14.58 -4.50
N MET A 262 8.06 -13.24 -4.41
CA MET A 262 9.18 -12.55 -3.75
C MET A 262 8.79 -11.88 -2.43
N ALA A 263 7.59 -11.28 -2.33
CA ALA A 263 7.21 -10.55 -1.12
C ALA A 263 7.11 -11.49 0.10
N PRO A 264 7.49 -11.00 1.30
CA PRO A 264 7.46 -11.83 2.50
C PRO A 264 6.04 -12.27 2.89
N PRO A 265 5.90 -13.43 3.54
CA PRO A 265 4.71 -13.72 4.33
C PRO A 265 4.61 -12.74 5.52
N PRO A 266 3.49 -12.74 6.26
CA PRO A 266 3.37 -11.96 7.48
C PRO A 266 4.54 -12.17 8.41
N GLY A 267 5.18 -11.09 8.83
CA GLY A 267 6.34 -11.12 9.72
C GLY A 267 5.97 -10.98 11.20
N PRO A 268 6.92 -11.28 12.10
CA PRO A 268 6.74 -11.10 13.54
C PRO A 268 6.54 -9.64 13.92
N ARG A 269 5.84 -9.41 15.04
CA ARG A 269 5.56 -8.07 15.57
C ARG A 269 6.05 -7.89 17.00
N VAL A 270 6.69 -6.78 17.26
CA VAL A 270 7.17 -6.45 18.61
C VAL A 270 6.01 -5.95 19.46
N SER A 271 5.89 -6.51 20.65
CA SER A 271 4.92 -6.11 21.67
C SER A 271 5.59 -5.92 23.02
N THR A 272 4.94 -5.19 23.90
CA THR A 272 5.29 -5.11 25.32
C THR A 272 4.24 -5.83 26.15
N LEU A 273 4.71 -6.56 27.15
CA LEU A 273 3.90 -7.20 28.18
C LEU A 273 4.22 -6.52 29.50
N GLU A 274 3.21 -6.36 30.35
CA GLU A 274 3.45 -5.97 31.73
C GLU A 274 3.57 -7.21 32.62
N VAL A 275 4.79 -7.51 33.11
CA VAL A 275 5.06 -8.60 34.04
C VAL A 275 5.57 -7.99 35.34
N ASN A 276 4.84 -8.20 36.43
CA ASN A 276 5.18 -7.63 37.75
C ASN A 276 5.37 -6.09 37.72
N LYS A 277 4.56 -5.38 36.95
CA LYS A 277 4.62 -3.93 36.75
C LYS A 277 5.89 -3.45 36.03
N GLN A 278 6.59 -4.34 35.35
CA GLN A 278 7.72 -4.00 34.51
C GLN A 278 7.40 -4.35 33.05
N PRO A 279 7.72 -3.46 32.10
CA PRO A 279 7.52 -3.75 30.69
C PRO A 279 8.56 -4.78 30.22
N VAL A 280 8.08 -5.85 29.62
CA VAL A 280 8.90 -6.90 28.99
C VAL A 280 8.61 -6.91 27.50
N VAL A 281 9.63 -6.79 26.68
CA VAL A 281 9.51 -6.87 25.24
C VAL A 281 9.30 -8.34 24.83
N LYS A 282 8.26 -8.60 24.03
CA LYS A 282 7.98 -9.90 23.46
C LYS A 282 7.73 -9.79 21.98
N THR A 283 8.35 -10.63 21.19
CA THR A 283 8.04 -10.79 19.78
C THR A 283 6.89 -11.79 19.62
N ILE A 284 5.83 -11.37 18.96
CA ILE A 284 4.65 -12.18 18.64
C ILE A 284 4.86 -12.72 17.23
N GLN A 285 4.79 -14.05 17.11
CA GLN A 285 4.90 -14.74 15.82
C GLN A 285 3.53 -14.82 15.13
N PRO A 286 3.47 -14.81 13.80
CA PRO A 286 2.21 -14.99 13.06
C PRO A 286 1.50 -16.30 13.39
N GLU A 287 2.27 -17.35 13.72
CA GLU A 287 1.80 -18.69 14.03
C GLU A 287 1.36 -18.89 15.50
N ASP A 288 1.56 -17.88 16.35
CA ASP A 288 1.08 -17.93 17.74
C ASP A 288 -0.45 -18.14 17.75
N GLU A 289 -0.96 -19.07 18.57
CA GLU A 289 -2.38 -19.48 18.55
C GLU A 289 -3.34 -18.36 18.96
N GLY A 290 -2.93 -17.49 19.89
CA GLY A 290 -3.76 -16.40 20.40
C GLY A 290 -3.99 -15.32 19.37
N PHE A 291 -5.25 -14.88 19.23
CA PHE A 291 -5.56 -13.74 18.37
C PHE A 291 -4.98 -12.46 18.95
N ALA A 292 -4.19 -11.78 18.15
CA ALA A 292 -3.74 -10.43 18.44
C ALA A 292 -3.73 -9.57 17.17
N GLY A 293 -4.17 -8.32 17.29
CA GLY A 293 -4.18 -7.37 16.18
C GLY A 293 -3.93 -5.94 16.65
N VAL A 294 -3.50 -5.10 15.73
CA VAL A 294 -3.23 -3.68 15.97
C VAL A 294 -4.10 -2.81 15.10
N VAL A 295 -4.72 -1.80 15.71
CA VAL A 295 -5.52 -0.78 15.01
C VAL A 295 -4.57 0.25 14.41
N PHE A 296 -4.45 0.26 13.09
CA PHE A 296 -3.57 1.21 12.39
C PHE A 296 -4.34 2.36 11.72
N LYS A 297 -5.68 2.25 11.63
CA LYS A 297 -6.55 3.27 11.07
C LYS A 297 -7.94 3.19 11.68
N VAL A 298 -8.56 4.33 11.92
CA VAL A 298 -9.98 4.46 12.29
C VAL A 298 -10.62 5.43 11.29
N GLN A 299 -11.72 5.05 10.72
CA GLN A 299 -12.44 5.87 9.76
C GLN A 299 -13.94 5.91 10.11
N ALA A 300 -14.50 7.12 10.24
CA ALA A 300 -15.91 7.33 10.44
C ALA A 300 -16.64 7.58 9.12
N ASN A 301 -17.96 7.41 9.13
CA ASN A 301 -18.87 7.79 8.05
C ASN A 301 -18.52 7.21 6.67
N MET A 302 -18.06 5.97 6.61
CA MET A 302 -17.84 5.27 5.33
C MET A 302 -19.15 5.04 4.55
N ASP A 303 -20.30 5.05 5.24
CA ASP A 303 -21.63 5.08 4.65
C ASP A 303 -22.34 6.35 5.11
N ALA A 304 -22.81 7.17 4.18
CA ALA A 304 -23.49 8.42 4.48
C ALA A 304 -24.81 8.22 5.26
N ASN A 305 -25.41 7.02 5.18
CA ASN A 305 -26.63 6.65 5.85
C ASN A 305 -26.41 6.05 7.26
N HIS A 306 -25.19 5.65 7.57
CA HIS A 306 -24.83 5.02 8.84
C HIS A 306 -23.70 5.81 9.52
N ARG A 307 -23.90 6.13 10.80
CA ARG A 307 -22.85 6.77 11.64
C ARG A 307 -21.88 5.74 12.21
N ASP A 308 -21.47 4.81 11.37
CA ASP A 308 -20.56 3.74 11.76
C ASP A 308 -19.12 4.22 11.72
N ARG A 309 -18.33 3.74 12.67
CA ARG A 309 -16.89 3.86 12.65
C ARG A 309 -16.29 2.48 12.39
N ILE A 310 -15.32 2.44 11.54
CA ILE A 310 -14.59 1.21 11.25
C ILE A 310 -13.16 1.37 11.74
N ALA A 311 -12.76 0.49 12.64
CA ALA A 311 -11.38 0.32 13.04
C ALA A 311 -10.73 -0.74 12.14
N PHE A 312 -9.70 -0.34 11.40
CA PHE A 312 -8.92 -1.24 10.56
C PHE A 312 -7.83 -1.88 11.41
N VAL A 313 -7.89 -3.18 11.49
CA VAL A 313 -7.01 -4.00 12.33
C VAL A 313 -6.14 -4.88 11.46
N ARG A 314 -4.84 -4.76 11.63
CA ARG A 314 -3.87 -5.73 11.12
C ARG A 314 -3.84 -6.91 12.09
N VAL A 315 -4.21 -8.09 11.64
CA VAL A 315 -4.05 -9.33 12.41
C VAL A 315 -2.57 -9.67 12.47
N ALA A 316 -2.02 -9.75 13.67
CA ALA A 316 -0.60 -10.02 13.91
C ALA A 316 -0.33 -11.48 14.24
N SER A 317 -1.26 -12.15 14.93
CA SER A 317 -1.16 -13.59 15.26
C SER A 317 -2.52 -14.24 15.37
N GLY A 318 -2.54 -15.55 15.33
CA GLY A 318 -3.70 -16.38 15.53
C GLY A 318 -4.77 -16.25 14.44
N LYS A 319 -5.99 -16.59 14.83
CA LYS A 319 -7.15 -16.65 13.94
C LYS A 319 -8.32 -15.88 14.54
N TYR A 320 -8.93 -15.01 13.76
CA TYR A 320 -10.22 -14.42 14.08
C TYR A 320 -11.36 -15.32 13.56
N THR A 321 -12.40 -15.52 14.37
CA THR A 321 -13.67 -16.13 13.98
C THR A 321 -14.84 -15.31 14.52
N PRO A 322 -16.00 -15.27 13.84
CA PRO A 322 -17.19 -14.56 14.31
C PRO A 322 -17.60 -15.00 15.72
N GLY A 323 -18.02 -14.01 16.52
CA GLY A 323 -18.46 -14.26 17.90
C GLY A 323 -17.36 -14.31 18.95
N MET A 324 -16.07 -14.17 18.55
CA MET A 324 -14.98 -14.09 19.52
C MET A 324 -15.16 -12.92 20.48
N LYS A 325 -14.84 -13.17 21.75
CA LYS A 325 -14.71 -12.12 22.77
C LYS A 325 -13.31 -11.57 22.70
N LEU A 326 -13.19 -10.32 22.35
CA LEU A 326 -11.92 -9.63 22.23
C LEU A 326 -11.80 -8.58 23.33
N LYS A 327 -10.59 -8.15 23.62
CA LYS A 327 -10.26 -7.14 24.62
C LYS A 327 -9.42 -6.03 23.98
N VAL A 328 -9.82 -4.78 24.21
CA VAL A 328 -9.00 -3.61 23.90
C VAL A 328 -8.04 -3.39 25.06
N GLN A 329 -6.75 -3.57 24.84
CA GLN A 329 -5.77 -3.59 25.94
C GLN A 329 -5.69 -2.28 26.71
N ARG A 330 -5.67 -1.14 26.02
CA ARG A 330 -5.60 0.20 26.64
C ARG A 330 -6.71 0.44 27.66
N THR A 331 -7.95 0.01 27.36
CA THR A 331 -9.11 0.27 28.22
C THR A 331 -9.51 -0.93 29.06
N SER A 332 -8.91 -2.08 28.82
CA SER A 332 -9.29 -3.38 29.40
C SER A 332 -10.77 -3.77 29.17
N LYS A 333 -11.45 -3.10 28.23
CA LYS A 333 -12.87 -3.36 27.91
C LYS A 333 -13.00 -4.51 26.94
N GLU A 334 -14.02 -5.34 27.17
CA GLU A 334 -14.44 -6.38 26.23
C GLU A 334 -15.02 -5.72 24.97
N LEU A 335 -14.60 -6.22 23.83
CA LEU A 335 -15.10 -5.88 22.50
C LEU A 335 -15.74 -7.13 21.89
N ARG A 336 -17.00 -7.03 21.53
CA ARG A 336 -17.69 -8.04 20.71
C ARG A 336 -18.01 -7.44 19.35
N PRO A 337 -17.20 -7.67 18.33
CA PRO A 337 -17.49 -7.13 17.02
C PRO A 337 -18.82 -7.69 16.51
N THR A 338 -19.77 -6.83 16.21
CA THR A 338 -21.08 -7.21 15.65
C THR A 338 -21.01 -7.44 14.15
N SER A 339 -20.07 -6.77 13.49
CA SER A 339 -19.78 -6.92 12.08
C SER A 339 -18.26 -6.80 11.88
N VAL A 340 -17.67 -7.81 11.29
CA VAL A 340 -16.27 -7.79 10.86
C VAL A 340 -16.27 -7.98 9.36
N VAL A 341 -15.56 -7.10 8.67
CA VAL A 341 -15.60 -7.01 7.23
C VAL A 341 -14.18 -6.99 6.64
N THR A 342 -14.05 -7.58 5.47
CA THR A 342 -12.97 -7.29 4.52
C THR A 342 -13.46 -6.25 3.53
N PHE A 343 -12.54 -5.65 2.81
CA PHE A 343 -12.83 -4.54 1.92
C PHE A 343 -12.45 -4.90 0.49
N MET A 344 -13.44 -4.93 -0.38
CA MET A 344 -13.23 -4.87 -1.81
C MET A 344 -13.64 -3.47 -2.27
N SER A 345 -12.75 -2.48 -2.02
CA SER A 345 -13.06 -1.07 -2.26
C SER A 345 -14.29 -0.58 -1.46
N GLN A 346 -15.42 -0.34 -2.12
CA GLN A 346 -16.68 0.08 -1.48
C GLN A 346 -17.49 -1.09 -0.90
N ARG A 347 -17.22 -2.32 -1.33
CA ARG A 347 -17.98 -3.48 -0.89
C ARG A 347 -17.38 -4.03 0.39
N ARG A 348 -18.23 -4.18 1.39
CA ARG A 348 -17.91 -4.84 2.66
C ARG A 348 -18.41 -6.27 2.56
N GLU A 349 -17.51 -7.20 2.73
CA GLU A 349 -17.86 -8.61 2.80
C GLU A 349 -17.65 -9.10 4.23
N ALA A 350 -18.63 -9.85 4.76
CA ALA A 350 -18.50 -10.43 6.09
C ALA A 350 -17.32 -11.40 6.15
N VAL A 351 -16.52 -11.28 7.19
CA VAL A 351 -15.37 -12.15 7.43
C VAL A 351 -15.83 -13.39 8.17
N GLU A 352 -15.66 -14.56 7.56
CA GLU A 352 -15.83 -15.83 8.25
C GLU A 352 -14.59 -16.21 9.06
N GLU A 353 -13.39 -15.93 8.52
CA GLU A 353 -12.12 -16.21 9.15
C GLU A 353 -11.07 -15.18 8.70
N ALA A 354 -10.22 -14.75 9.63
CA ALA A 354 -9.03 -13.98 9.30
C ALA A 354 -7.81 -14.47 10.07
N TYR A 355 -6.67 -14.41 9.41
CA TYR A 355 -5.39 -14.94 9.93
C TYR A 355 -4.34 -13.85 9.99
N ALA A 356 -3.23 -14.12 10.66
CA ALA A 356 -2.08 -13.23 10.65
C ALA A 356 -1.74 -12.76 9.22
N GLY A 357 -1.57 -11.46 9.05
CA GLY A 357 -1.40 -10.84 7.75
C GLY A 357 -2.66 -10.18 7.18
N ASP A 358 -3.85 -10.67 7.52
CA ASP A 358 -5.08 -10.07 7.01
C ASP A 358 -5.36 -8.70 7.64
N ILE A 359 -6.05 -7.86 6.88
CA ILE A 359 -6.60 -6.59 7.34
C ILE A 359 -8.12 -6.75 7.44
N ILE A 360 -8.65 -6.53 8.63
CA ILE A 360 -10.08 -6.61 8.89
C ILE A 360 -10.61 -5.31 9.48
N GLY A 361 -11.87 -5.00 9.21
CA GLY A 361 -12.55 -3.85 9.75
C GLY A 361 -13.55 -4.23 10.83
N PHE A 362 -13.40 -3.68 12.01
CA PHE A 362 -14.38 -3.79 13.08
C PHE A 362 -15.30 -2.59 13.09
N THR A 363 -16.61 -2.81 12.96
CA THR A 363 -17.59 -1.75 13.22
C THR A 363 -17.60 -1.45 14.71
N THR A 364 -17.37 -0.19 15.07
CA THR A 364 -17.31 0.28 16.45
C THR A 364 -18.24 1.48 16.67
N HIS A 365 -18.75 1.61 17.90
CA HIS A 365 -19.51 2.78 18.32
C HIS A 365 -18.68 3.76 19.18
N GLY A 366 -17.35 3.65 19.10
CA GLY A 366 -16.38 4.40 19.88
C GLY A 366 -15.60 3.51 20.86
N GLY A 367 -14.58 4.11 21.49
CA GLY A 367 -13.74 3.41 22.49
C GLY A 367 -12.57 2.62 21.92
N VAL A 368 -12.50 2.49 20.61
CA VAL A 368 -11.31 1.98 19.89
C VAL A 368 -10.61 3.16 19.23
N GLN A 369 -9.32 3.24 19.40
CA GLN A 369 -8.49 4.33 18.89
C GLN A 369 -7.33 3.79 18.06
N LEU A 370 -6.74 4.68 17.31
CA LEU A 370 -5.49 4.43 16.61
C LEU A 370 -4.40 3.93 17.58
N GLY A 371 -3.69 2.86 17.22
CA GLY A 371 -2.67 2.25 18.04
C GLY A 371 -3.16 1.25 19.09
N ASP A 372 -4.48 1.09 19.25
CA ASP A 372 -5.01 0.08 20.17
C ASP A 372 -4.61 -1.33 19.75
N THR A 373 -4.22 -2.11 20.74
CA THR A 373 -4.01 -3.55 20.58
C THR A 373 -5.29 -4.29 21.01
N ILE A 374 -5.72 -5.20 20.18
CA ILE A 374 -6.92 -6.03 20.40
C ILE A 374 -6.47 -7.50 20.47
N THR A 375 -6.86 -8.19 21.56
CA THR A 375 -6.50 -9.60 21.78
C THR A 375 -7.68 -10.43 22.26
N ASP A 376 -7.56 -11.73 22.24
CA ASP A 376 -8.50 -12.68 22.81
C ASP A 376 -8.34 -12.91 24.34
N GLY A 377 -7.53 -12.08 24.98
CA GLY A 377 -7.29 -12.12 26.44
C GLY A 377 -5.82 -11.98 26.84
N ALA A 378 -4.89 -12.16 25.90
CA ALA A 378 -3.47 -11.94 26.16
C ALA A 378 -3.21 -10.49 26.57
N ASN A 379 -2.41 -10.28 27.63
CA ASN A 379 -2.06 -8.94 28.11
C ASN A 379 -0.78 -8.47 27.41
N LEU A 380 -0.92 -8.00 26.17
CA LEU A 380 0.18 -7.50 25.36
C LEU A 380 -0.23 -6.21 24.64
N GLN A 381 0.74 -5.36 24.33
CA GLN A 381 0.53 -4.15 23.56
C GLN A 381 1.57 -4.03 22.46
N PHE A 382 1.11 -3.92 21.20
CA PHE A 382 1.99 -3.67 20.07
C PHE A 382 2.56 -2.26 20.14
N THR A 383 3.80 -2.14 19.70
CA THR A 383 4.55 -0.88 19.62
C THR A 383 4.94 -0.56 18.18
N GLY A 384 5.43 0.65 17.93
CA GLY A 384 5.98 1.05 16.63
C GLY A 384 5.00 1.71 15.67
N LEU A 385 3.75 1.98 16.09
CA LEU A 385 2.89 2.89 15.32
C LEU A 385 3.38 4.33 15.52
N PRO A 386 3.64 5.10 14.44
CA PRO A 386 4.13 6.46 14.58
C PRO A 386 3.05 7.40 15.11
N PHE A 387 3.39 8.19 16.11
CA PHE A 387 2.61 9.31 16.57
C PHE A 387 3.38 10.60 16.25
N PHE A 388 2.71 11.52 15.56
CA PHE A 388 3.31 12.77 15.14
C PHE A 388 2.94 13.87 16.13
N ALA A 389 3.92 14.65 16.55
CA ALA A 389 3.65 15.85 17.35
C ALA A 389 2.99 16.91 16.45
N PRO A 390 1.98 17.66 16.94
CA PRO A 390 1.39 18.72 16.16
C PRO A 390 2.39 19.83 15.86
N GLU A 391 2.42 20.28 14.63
CA GLU A 391 3.21 21.44 14.21
C GLU A 391 2.40 22.73 14.24
N MET A 392 1.08 22.63 14.10
CA MET A 392 0.16 23.77 14.12
C MET A 392 -0.89 23.61 15.22
N PHE A 393 -1.21 24.72 15.87
CA PHE A 393 -2.26 24.78 16.86
C PHE A 393 -3.32 25.83 16.50
N MET A 394 -4.58 25.47 16.67
CA MET A 394 -5.71 26.36 16.48
C MET A 394 -6.62 26.33 17.71
N THR A 395 -7.09 27.50 18.14
CA THR A 395 -8.07 27.62 19.21
C THR A 395 -9.48 27.41 18.67
N VAL A 396 -10.25 26.54 19.33
CA VAL A 396 -11.65 26.33 18.98
C VAL A 396 -12.52 27.32 19.70
N VAL A 397 -13.20 28.17 18.96
CA VAL A 397 -14.18 29.14 19.49
C VAL A 397 -15.59 28.68 19.15
N LEU A 398 -16.39 28.43 20.18
CA LEU A 398 -17.77 28.02 20.03
C LEU A 398 -18.68 29.24 19.76
N LYS A 399 -19.15 29.40 18.52
CA LYS A 399 -20.06 30.50 18.13
C LYS A 399 -21.49 30.34 18.66
N ASN A 400 -21.95 29.09 18.82
CA ASN A 400 -23.30 28.79 19.27
C ASN A 400 -23.29 27.81 20.47
N PRO A 401 -23.55 28.28 21.69
CA PRO A 401 -23.53 27.43 22.90
C PRO A 401 -24.43 26.20 22.83
N LEU A 402 -25.54 26.26 22.06
CA LEU A 402 -26.47 25.14 21.91
C LEU A 402 -25.84 23.93 21.15
N ARG A 403 -24.75 24.15 20.43
CA ARG A 403 -24.05 23.12 19.68
C ARG A 403 -22.81 22.55 20.37
N THR A 404 -22.62 22.85 21.66
CA THR A 404 -21.45 22.39 22.44
C THR A 404 -21.25 20.87 22.38
N LYS A 405 -22.34 20.11 22.58
CA LYS A 405 -22.28 18.63 22.50
C LYS A 405 -21.90 18.12 21.12
N GLN A 406 -22.43 18.73 20.06
CA GLN A 406 -22.13 18.34 18.69
C GLN A 406 -20.65 18.63 18.37
N LEU A 407 -20.12 19.79 18.78
CA LEU A 407 -18.72 20.15 18.62
C LEU A 407 -17.82 19.17 19.37
N GLN A 408 -18.08 18.92 20.65
CA GLN A 408 -17.28 17.98 21.45
C GLN A 408 -17.28 16.58 20.85
N GLN A 409 -18.42 16.11 20.36
CA GLN A 409 -18.56 14.80 19.72
C GLN A 409 -17.78 14.73 18.39
N GLY A 410 -17.88 15.78 17.55
CA GLY A 410 -17.13 15.87 16.31
C GLY A 410 -15.62 15.92 16.53
N LEU A 411 -15.15 16.70 17.51
CA LEU A 411 -13.73 16.76 17.86
C LEU A 411 -13.21 15.45 18.43
N ALA A 412 -13.99 14.78 19.28
CA ALA A 412 -13.63 13.45 19.78
C ALA A 412 -13.51 12.44 18.64
N GLN A 413 -14.41 12.51 17.64
CA GLN A 413 -14.35 11.66 16.44
C GLN A 413 -13.05 11.88 15.65
N LEU A 414 -12.76 13.12 15.30
CA LEU A 414 -11.55 13.48 14.56
C LEU A 414 -10.26 13.09 15.33
N GLY A 415 -10.30 13.19 16.67
CA GLY A 415 -9.19 12.73 17.51
C GLY A 415 -9.03 11.21 17.52
N GLU A 416 -10.12 10.44 17.54
CA GLU A 416 -10.07 8.97 17.46
C GLU A 416 -9.60 8.47 16.09
N GLU A 417 -9.93 9.20 15.03
CA GLU A 417 -9.43 8.96 13.66
C GLU A 417 -7.94 9.33 13.49
N GLY A 418 -7.39 10.07 14.46
CA GLY A 418 -6.00 10.57 14.38
C GLY A 418 -5.81 11.71 13.38
N ALA A 419 -6.90 12.33 12.91
CA ALA A 419 -6.83 13.47 12.00
C ALA A 419 -6.39 14.76 12.70
N ILE A 420 -6.66 14.86 13.99
CA ILE A 420 -6.28 15.98 14.87
C ILE A 420 -5.97 15.48 16.28
N GLN A 421 -5.21 16.29 17.03
CA GLN A 421 -5.05 16.11 18.46
C GLN A 421 -5.86 17.19 19.20
N VAL A 422 -6.66 16.80 20.18
CA VAL A 422 -7.52 17.70 20.95
C VAL A 422 -6.94 17.90 22.34
N PHE A 423 -6.58 19.12 22.69
CA PHE A 423 -6.06 19.49 23.99
C PHE A 423 -7.10 20.29 24.76
N LYS A 424 -7.34 19.89 26.01
CA LYS A 424 -8.19 20.61 26.95
C LYS A 424 -7.30 21.19 28.04
N PRO A 425 -7.20 22.52 28.18
CA PRO A 425 -6.41 23.13 29.24
C PRO A 425 -7.03 22.79 30.62
N ASP A 426 -6.19 22.38 31.58
CA ASP A 426 -6.63 22.05 32.95
C ASP A 426 -7.21 23.26 33.71
N ALA A 427 -6.72 24.46 33.40
CA ALA A 427 -7.15 25.72 34.01
C ALA A 427 -8.49 26.27 33.44
N GLY A 428 -9.15 25.52 32.59
CA GLY A 428 -10.32 25.99 31.84
C GLY A 428 -9.91 26.89 30.67
N GLY A 429 -10.81 27.06 29.72
CA GLY A 429 -10.56 27.84 28.50
C GLY A 429 -11.00 27.15 27.23
N ASN A 430 -10.66 27.73 26.09
CA ASN A 430 -10.97 27.16 24.79
C ASN A 430 -10.12 25.91 24.51
N MET A 431 -10.72 24.92 23.84
CA MET A 431 -9.98 23.76 23.37
C MET A 431 -8.99 24.17 22.29
N LEU A 432 -7.83 23.51 22.28
CA LEU A 432 -6.83 23.63 21.22
C LEU A 432 -6.87 22.40 20.34
N LEU A 433 -6.77 22.62 19.05
CA LEU A 433 -6.58 21.56 18.06
C LEU A 433 -5.13 21.61 17.58
N GLY A 434 -4.46 20.47 17.62
CA GLY A 434 -3.17 20.29 17.03
C GLY A 434 -3.30 19.50 15.73
N ALA A 435 -2.60 19.94 14.70
CA ALA A 435 -2.45 19.25 13.42
C ALA A 435 -0.97 19.19 13.01
N VAL A 436 -0.61 18.18 12.27
CA VAL A 436 0.74 17.97 11.70
C VAL A 436 0.80 18.55 10.29
#